data_4735c699f5f8ddf4af06366f53094eba
#
_entry.id   4735c699f5f8ddf4af06366f53094eba
#
_cell.length_a   1.000
_cell.length_b   1.000
_cell.length_c   1.000
_cell.angle_alpha   90.00
_cell.angle_beta   90.00
_cell.angle_gamma   90.00
#
_symmetry.space_group_name_H-M   'P 1'
#
loop_
_entity.id
_entity.type
_entity.pdbx_description
1 polymer ?
#
loop_
_entity_poly.entity_id
_entity_poly.type
_entity_poly.pdbx_seq_one_letter_code
_entity_poly.pdbx_strand_id
1 'polypeptide(L)'
;MKGFDPRFKDFPDYILGITREIWEDRGIATLHEYYGKDMHLRMPLGSSRGNLGVIASTMGTLVEFPDRQLLGEDVIWSGNEDQGMLSSHRLYCTATHLGESMFGAPTGKKVHFRAIADCYAIENTITDEWLVRDYGGIAKQLGWTARDAAAKLIADEGGAEVCARPLSSANYEEGPYMGRGNENEWGVRYADCLNRIMSADLAVIPEQYDRAIHGEYPGQTYARGWNEVDKFWIGLRSAFPSAQFSIDHQIGREDPMMPPRAAIRWSLHGKHEGWGSFGRPTGAEIYIMGISHVEFGALVDGHPLIRREFTLYDEVAIWKQILMQTD
;
A
#
# COMPACT_ATOMS: atom_id res chain seq x y z
N MET A 1 -13.30 -23.92 0.59
CA MET A 1 -12.72 -23.44 -0.70
C MET A 1 -11.89 -24.56 -1.32
N LYS A 2 -12.01 -24.76 -2.61
CA LYS A 2 -11.27 -25.82 -3.35
C LYS A 2 -9.76 -25.56 -3.28
N GLY A 3 -8.98 -26.58 -2.90
CA GLY A 3 -7.52 -26.50 -2.79
C GLY A 3 -6.97 -25.75 -1.57
N PHE A 4 -7.81 -25.08 -0.80
CA PHE A 4 -7.40 -24.39 0.44
C PHE A 4 -7.58 -25.29 1.66
N ASP A 5 -6.84 -25.00 2.73
CA ASP A 5 -7.00 -25.69 4.01
C ASP A 5 -8.46 -25.56 4.47
N PRO A 6 -9.14 -26.68 4.78
CA PRO A 6 -10.55 -26.71 5.16
C PRO A 6 -10.88 -25.98 6.46
N ARG A 7 -9.88 -25.60 7.27
CA ARG A 7 -10.08 -24.78 8.46
C ARG A 7 -10.58 -23.36 8.13
N PHE A 8 -10.31 -22.85 6.93
CA PHE A 8 -10.76 -21.54 6.48
C PHE A 8 -12.11 -21.65 5.76
N LYS A 9 -13.09 -20.88 6.24
CA LYS A 9 -14.47 -20.89 5.73
C LYS A 9 -14.61 -20.17 4.39
N ASP A 10 -13.84 -19.09 4.18
CA ASP A 10 -13.86 -18.23 2.99
C ASP A 10 -12.50 -17.57 2.77
N PHE A 11 -12.34 -16.86 1.66
CA PHE A 11 -11.07 -16.24 1.32
C PHE A 11 -10.63 -15.12 2.27
N PRO A 12 -11.50 -14.22 2.76
CA PRO A 12 -11.14 -13.31 3.83
C PRO A 12 -10.64 -14.00 5.11
N ASP A 13 -11.28 -15.11 5.53
CA ASP A 13 -10.86 -15.89 6.69
C ASP A 13 -9.49 -16.55 6.48
N TYR A 14 -9.18 -17.01 5.25
CA TYR A 14 -7.84 -17.49 4.88
C TYR A 14 -6.81 -16.36 5.01
N ILE A 15 -7.02 -15.21 4.38
CA ILE A 15 -6.07 -14.09 4.38
C ILE A 15 -5.79 -13.58 5.80
N LEU A 16 -6.83 -13.34 6.58
CA LEU A 16 -6.68 -12.85 7.96
C LEU A 16 -6.11 -13.92 8.89
N GLY A 17 -6.50 -15.17 8.68
CA GLY A 17 -6.04 -16.31 9.47
C GLY A 17 -4.54 -16.58 9.30
N ILE A 18 -4.04 -16.66 8.07
CA ILE A 18 -2.61 -16.82 7.82
C ILE A 18 -1.80 -15.58 8.24
N THR A 19 -2.36 -14.37 8.09
CA THR A 19 -1.71 -13.14 8.55
C THR A 19 -1.48 -13.20 10.06
N ARG A 20 -2.50 -13.55 10.82
CA ARG A 20 -2.37 -13.70 12.27
C ARG A 20 -1.39 -14.80 12.64
N GLU A 21 -1.53 -15.99 12.07
CA GLU A 21 -0.68 -17.16 12.36
C GLU A 21 0.81 -16.84 12.15
N ILE A 22 1.14 -16.27 11.00
CA ILE A 22 2.53 -15.98 10.62
C ILE A 22 3.13 -14.87 11.50
N TRP A 23 2.44 -13.72 11.57
CA TRP A 23 3.06 -12.49 12.10
C TRP A 23 2.72 -12.15 13.55
N GLU A 24 1.61 -12.68 14.11
CA GLU A 24 1.25 -12.45 15.51
C GLU A 24 1.52 -13.68 16.37
N ASP A 25 1.08 -14.86 15.94
CA ASP A 25 1.23 -16.12 16.68
C ASP A 25 2.62 -16.76 16.47
N ARG A 26 3.54 -16.11 15.75
CA ARG A 26 4.93 -16.53 15.50
C ARG A 26 5.08 -17.80 14.67
N GLY A 27 4.09 -18.18 13.90
CA GLY A 27 4.13 -19.30 12.98
C GLY A 27 4.93 -19.04 11.72
N ILE A 28 6.10 -18.40 11.81
CA ILE A 28 6.89 -17.94 10.64
C ILE A 28 7.26 -19.10 9.71
N ALA A 29 7.44 -20.30 10.24
CA ALA A 29 7.74 -21.48 9.45
C ALA A 29 6.60 -21.84 8.47
N THR A 30 5.34 -21.45 8.75
CA THR A 30 4.21 -21.68 7.86
C THR A 30 4.26 -20.85 6.59
N LEU A 31 5.16 -19.85 6.49
CA LEU A 31 5.50 -19.20 5.23
C LEU A 31 5.97 -20.20 4.15
N HIS A 32 6.55 -21.33 4.53
CA HIS A 32 6.90 -22.39 3.58
C HIS A 32 5.67 -23.11 2.99
N GLU A 33 4.54 -23.05 3.69
CA GLU A 33 3.28 -23.65 3.26
C GLU A 33 2.42 -22.65 2.46
N TYR A 34 2.27 -21.42 2.99
CA TYR A 34 1.36 -20.43 2.42
C TYR A 34 1.96 -19.54 1.33
N TYR A 35 3.30 -19.48 1.22
CA TYR A 35 3.98 -18.62 0.24
C TYR A 35 4.80 -19.48 -0.71
N GLY A 36 4.56 -19.32 -1.99
CA GLY A 36 5.26 -20.07 -3.04
C GLY A 36 6.78 -19.90 -3.00
N LYS A 37 7.52 -20.96 -3.33
CA LYS A 37 8.99 -20.91 -3.37
C LYS A 37 9.53 -19.86 -4.34
N ASP A 38 8.77 -19.55 -5.39
CA ASP A 38 9.11 -18.58 -6.43
C ASP A 38 8.16 -17.37 -6.42
N MET A 39 7.46 -17.12 -5.29
CA MET A 39 6.53 -16.00 -5.19
C MET A 39 7.21 -14.66 -5.45
N HIS A 40 6.47 -13.70 -5.97
CA HIS A 40 6.93 -12.35 -6.24
C HIS A 40 6.38 -11.38 -5.20
N LEU A 41 7.25 -10.76 -4.41
CA LEU A 41 6.90 -9.66 -3.50
C LEU A 41 7.39 -8.34 -4.08
N ARG A 42 6.48 -7.38 -4.21
CA ARG A 42 6.77 -6.03 -4.70
C ARG A 42 6.41 -5.01 -3.63
N MET A 43 7.41 -4.23 -3.25
CA MET A 43 7.26 -3.13 -2.29
C MET A 43 7.88 -1.86 -2.88
N PRO A 44 7.45 -0.66 -2.49
CA PRO A 44 8.05 0.59 -3.01
C PRO A 44 9.56 0.69 -2.82
N LEU A 45 10.10 0.15 -1.71
CA LEU A 45 11.55 0.13 -1.43
C LEU A 45 12.34 -0.94 -2.20
N GLY A 46 11.67 -1.82 -2.93
CA GLY A 46 12.29 -2.87 -3.74
C GLY A 46 11.43 -4.12 -3.86
N SER A 47 11.87 -5.06 -4.66
CA SER A 47 11.21 -6.35 -4.87
C SER A 47 12.06 -7.50 -4.36
N SER A 48 11.41 -8.61 -4.02
CA SER A 48 12.09 -9.86 -3.70
C SER A 48 11.35 -11.05 -4.32
N ARG A 49 12.09 -12.15 -4.50
CA ARG A 49 11.55 -13.38 -5.06
C ARG A 49 11.75 -14.52 -4.07
N GLY A 50 10.71 -15.34 -3.94
CA GLY A 50 10.71 -16.53 -3.09
C GLY A 50 10.36 -16.25 -1.63
N ASN A 51 9.82 -17.29 -0.98
CA ASN A 51 9.38 -17.20 0.40
C ASN A 51 10.53 -17.02 1.42
N LEU A 52 11.76 -17.40 1.07
CA LEU A 52 12.92 -17.18 1.95
C LEU A 52 13.20 -15.69 2.17
N GLY A 53 13.00 -14.85 1.15
CA GLY A 53 13.10 -13.40 1.29
C GLY A 53 12.04 -12.84 2.25
N VAL A 54 10.81 -13.35 2.16
CA VAL A 54 9.71 -12.97 3.07
C VAL A 54 10.03 -13.38 4.51
N ILE A 55 10.55 -14.60 4.73
CA ILE A 55 10.98 -15.09 6.05
C ILE A 55 12.06 -14.17 6.63
N ALA A 56 13.10 -13.87 5.86
CA ALA A 56 14.20 -13.02 6.31
C ALA A 56 13.70 -11.60 6.67
N SER A 57 12.87 -10.99 5.84
CA SER A 57 12.26 -9.69 6.09
C SER A 57 11.36 -9.71 7.34
N THR A 58 10.57 -10.78 7.52
CA THR A 58 9.73 -10.96 8.70
C THR A 58 10.54 -11.04 9.98
N MET A 59 11.62 -11.84 10.00
CA MET A 59 12.53 -11.93 11.13
C MET A 59 13.18 -10.59 11.45
N GLY A 60 13.64 -9.85 10.45
CA GLY A 60 14.20 -8.50 10.63
C GLY A 60 13.20 -7.53 11.24
N THR A 61 11.97 -7.50 10.74
CA THR A 61 10.92 -6.64 11.30
C THR A 61 10.56 -7.01 12.75
N LEU A 62 10.69 -8.29 13.13
CA LEU A 62 10.44 -8.73 14.52
C LEU A 62 11.57 -8.36 15.48
N VAL A 63 12.79 -8.17 14.99
CA VAL A 63 13.87 -7.57 15.79
C VAL A 63 13.57 -6.11 16.06
N GLU A 64 13.14 -5.39 15.06
CA GLU A 64 12.79 -3.97 15.13
C GLU A 64 11.55 -3.70 15.99
N PHE A 65 10.49 -4.50 15.76
CA PHE A 65 9.17 -4.37 16.38
C PHE A 65 8.68 -5.72 16.94
N PRO A 66 9.22 -6.18 18.09
CA PRO A 66 8.95 -7.52 18.58
C PRO A 66 7.51 -7.75 19.07
N ASP A 67 6.78 -6.69 19.40
CA ASP A 67 5.40 -6.71 19.87
C ASP A 67 4.37 -6.32 18.81
N ARG A 68 4.77 -6.32 17.51
CA ARG A 68 3.92 -5.89 16.41
C ARG A 68 2.64 -6.72 16.31
N GLN A 69 1.51 -6.02 16.17
CA GLN A 69 0.20 -6.57 15.86
C GLN A 69 -0.26 -6.07 14.48
N LEU A 70 -0.98 -6.91 13.75
CA LEU A 70 -1.52 -6.65 12.42
C LEU A 70 -3.03 -6.84 12.44
N LEU A 71 -3.75 -5.80 12.82
CA LEU A 71 -5.20 -5.84 12.96
C LEU A 71 -5.86 -5.65 11.58
N GLY A 72 -6.53 -6.70 11.09
CA GLY A 72 -7.25 -6.64 9.83
C GLY A 72 -8.45 -5.70 9.91
N GLU A 73 -8.45 -4.63 9.08
CA GLU A 73 -9.57 -3.69 9.00
C GLU A 73 -10.57 -4.08 7.90
N ASP A 74 -10.08 -4.54 6.76
CA ASP A 74 -10.91 -4.92 5.62
C ASP A 74 -10.17 -5.86 4.65
N VAL A 75 -10.92 -6.71 3.96
CA VAL A 75 -10.46 -7.56 2.86
C VAL A 75 -11.39 -7.37 1.67
N ILE A 76 -10.94 -6.61 0.68
CA ILE A 76 -11.64 -6.42 -0.60
C ILE A 76 -11.01 -7.41 -1.59
N TRP A 77 -11.80 -8.29 -2.20
CA TRP A 77 -11.25 -9.37 -3.00
C TRP A 77 -12.06 -9.67 -4.26
N SER A 78 -11.40 -10.31 -5.22
CA SER A 78 -12.01 -10.78 -6.46
C SER A 78 -11.37 -12.11 -6.90
N GLY A 79 -11.97 -12.73 -7.92
CA GLY A 79 -11.53 -14.03 -8.43
C GLY A 79 -12.41 -15.17 -7.98
N ASN A 80 -11.96 -16.38 -8.23
CA ASN A 80 -12.65 -17.62 -7.88
C ASN A 80 -11.66 -18.75 -7.59
N GLU A 81 -12.18 -19.86 -7.09
CA GLU A 81 -11.37 -21.01 -6.67
C GLU A 81 -10.63 -21.73 -7.81
N ASP A 82 -11.12 -21.65 -9.06
CA ASP A 82 -10.50 -22.32 -10.20
C ASP A 82 -9.38 -21.51 -10.85
N GLN A 83 -9.45 -20.19 -10.79
CA GLN A 83 -8.50 -19.26 -11.42
C GLN A 83 -7.61 -18.55 -10.40
N GLY A 84 -7.84 -18.81 -9.11
CA GLY A 84 -7.22 -18.07 -8.01
C GLY A 84 -7.98 -16.80 -7.64
N MET A 85 -7.66 -16.29 -6.47
CA MET A 85 -8.29 -15.13 -5.86
C MET A 85 -7.23 -14.10 -5.47
N LEU A 86 -7.54 -12.81 -5.66
CA LEU A 86 -6.70 -11.71 -5.18
C LEU A 86 -7.45 -10.95 -4.10
N SER A 87 -6.82 -10.81 -2.94
CA SER A 87 -7.24 -9.90 -1.87
C SER A 87 -6.49 -8.60 -1.94
N SER A 88 -7.15 -7.49 -1.73
CA SER A 88 -6.55 -6.24 -1.27
C SER A 88 -6.97 -6.05 0.17
N HIS A 89 -6.05 -6.25 1.11
CA HIS A 89 -6.38 -6.20 2.52
C HIS A 89 -5.64 -5.08 3.25
N ARG A 90 -6.42 -4.36 4.06
CA ARG A 90 -5.95 -3.22 4.84
C ARG A 90 -5.73 -3.64 6.28
N LEU A 91 -4.55 -3.32 6.80
CA LEU A 91 -4.11 -3.64 8.14
C LEU A 91 -3.81 -2.36 8.92
N TYR A 92 -4.30 -2.29 10.15
CA TYR A 92 -3.84 -1.34 11.14
C TYR A 92 -2.80 -2.01 12.03
N CYS A 93 -1.58 -1.51 12.00
CA CYS A 93 -0.45 -2.09 12.72
C CYS A 93 -0.13 -1.26 13.96
N THR A 94 0.16 -1.91 15.07
CA THR A 94 0.69 -1.29 16.29
C THR A 94 2.00 -1.98 16.67
N ALA A 95 2.97 -1.22 17.17
CA ALA A 95 4.27 -1.76 17.56
C ALA A 95 5.02 -0.84 18.52
N THR A 96 6.05 -1.35 19.17
CA THR A 96 7.02 -0.56 19.93
C THR A 96 8.39 -0.68 19.26
N HIS A 97 9.05 0.43 18.99
CA HIS A 97 10.39 0.47 18.39
C HIS A 97 11.44 0.06 19.44
N LEU A 98 11.79 -1.23 19.48
CA LEU A 98 12.66 -1.85 20.49
C LEU A 98 13.98 -2.40 19.92
N GLY A 99 14.13 -2.48 18.61
CA GLY A 99 15.36 -2.91 17.93
C GLY A 99 15.93 -1.79 17.05
N GLU A 100 17.19 -1.96 16.67
CA GLU A 100 17.82 -1.07 15.69
C GLU A 100 17.21 -1.28 14.31
N SER A 101 17.00 -0.22 13.57
CA SER A 101 16.28 -0.22 12.29
C SER A 101 16.76 0.88 11.35
N MET A 102 16.10 1.00 10.19
CA MET A 102 16.27 2.13 9.29
C MET A 102 16.00 3.50 9.95
N PHE A 103 15.32 3.52 11.09
CA PHE A 103 15.05 4.73 11.88
C PHE A 103 16.06 4.93 13.04
N GLY A 104 17.15 4.16 13.07
CA GLY A 104 18.22 4.25 14.06
C GLY A 104 18.01 3.36 15.28
N ALA A 105 18.66 3.74 16.38
CA ALA A 105 18.63 3.00 17.64
C ALA A 105 17.22 2.94 18.24
N PRO A 106 16.91 1.89 19.03
CA PRO A 106 15.61 1.71 19.65
C PRO A 106 15.22 2.90 20.52
N THR A 107 14.01 3.41 20.31
CA THR A 107 13.49 4.59 21.00
C THR A 107 12.55 4.27 22.15
N GLY A 108 12.03 3.04 22.22
CA GLY A 108 10.97 2.64 23.15
C GLY A 108 9.60 3.28 22.83
N LYS A 109 9.48 4.04 21.76
CA LYS A 109 8.22 4.71 21.37
C LYS A 109 7.26 3.70 20.77
N LYS A 110 6.00 3.82 21.13
CA LYS A 110 4.90 3.14 20.43
C LYS A 110 4.60 3.86 19.12
N VAL A 111 4.41 3.08 18.08
CA VAL A 111 4.01 3.55 16.74
C VAL A 111 2.77 2.80 16.28
N HIS A 112 2.01 3.43 15.42
CA HIS A 112 0.92 2.80 14.70
C HIS A 112 0.95 3.27 13.23
N PHE A 113 0.61 2.37 12.34
CA PHE A 113 0.67 2.64 10.90
C PHE A 113 -0.25 1.70 10.14
N ARG A 114 -0.59 2.04 8.92
CA ARG A 114 -1.28 1.11 8.04
C ARG A 114 -0.33 0.44 7.07
N ALA A 115 -0.72 -0.76 6.70
CA ALA A 115 -0.22 -1.46 5.53
C ALA A 115 -1.43 -1.89 4.69
N ILE A 116 -1.25 -1.88 3.37
CA ILE A 116 -2.21 -2.47 2.44
C ILE A 116 -1.45 -3.44 1.56
N ALA A 117 -1.94 -4.67 1.47
CA ALA A 117 -1.34 -5.71 0.66
C ALA A 117 -2.36 -6.31 -0.31
N ASP A 118 -1.96 -6.39 -1.57
CA ASP A 118 -2.64 -7.18 -2.58
C ASP A 118 -1.96 -8.55 -2.63
N CYS A 119 -2.69 -9.63 -2.34
CA CYS A 119 -2.16 -10.99 -2.33
C CYS A 119 -2.97 -11.88 -3.27
N TYR A 120 -2.32 -12.43 -4.28
CA TYR A 120 -2.92 -13.43 -5.14
C TYR A 120 -2.60 -14.82 -4.64
N ALA A 121 -3.65 -15.60 -4.40
CA ALA A 121 -3.56 -16.97 -3.92
C ALA A 121 -4.32 -17.95 -4.82
N ILE A 122 -3.71 -19.09 -5.03
CA ILE A 122 -4.31 -20.25 -5.68
C ILE A 122 -3.93 -21.51 -4.90
N GLU A 123 -4.89 -22.41 -4.67
CA GLU A 123 -4.64 -23.70 -3.98
C GLU A 123 -3.83 -23.54 -2.67
N ASN A 124 -4.28 -22.67 -1.78
CA ASN A 124 -3.66 -22.39 -0.48
C ASN A 124 -2.29 -21.67 -0.55
N THR A 125 -1.82 -21.24 -1.71
CA THR A 125 -0.48 -20.66 -1.89
C THR A 125 -0.54 -19.28 -2.48
N ILE A 126 0.10 -18.30 -1.81
CA ILE A 126 0.32 -16.95 -2.33
C ILE A 126 1.51 -16.99 -3.28
N THR A 127 1.30 -16.52 -4.51
CA THR A 127 2.31 -16.48 -5.57
C THR A 127 2.74 -15.07 -5.95
N ASP A 128 1.88 -14.09 -5.68
CA ASP A 128 2.14 -12.67 -5.94
C ASP A 128 1.67 -11.83 -4.76
N GLU A 129 2.48 -10.84 -4.39
CA GLU A 129 2.14 -9.86 -3.38
C GLU A 129 2.64 -8.47 -3.79
N TRP A 130 1.81 -7.45 -3.56
CA TRP A 130 2.14 -6.02 -3.62
C TRP A 130 1.84 -5.42 -2.26
N LEU A 131 2.85 -4.93 -1.57
CA LEU A 131 2.74 -4.47 -0.20
C LEU A 131 3.21 -3.03 -0.07
N VAL A 132 2.34 -2.17 0.42
CA VAL A 132 2.66 -0.78 0.78
C VAL A 132 2.50 -0.59 2.28
N ARG A 133 3.51 -0.02 2.92
CA ARG A 133 3.49 0.37 4.34
C ARG A 133 3.70 1.87 4.47
N ASP A 134 3.09 2.46 5.48
CA ASP A 134 3.30 3.88 5.81
C ASP A 134 4.61 4.10 6.57
N TYR A 135 5.74 3.91 5.89
CA TYR A 135 7.06 4.16 6.50
C TYR A 135 7.26 5.66 6.82
N GLY A 136 6.68 6.57 6.05
CA GLY A 136 6.66 7.99 6.37
C GLY A 136 5.97 8.29 7.70
N GLY A 137 4.85 7.62 7.98
CA GLY A 137 4.12 7.72 9.23
C GLY A 137 4.88 7.14 10.44
N ILE A 138 5.61 6.03 10.25
CA ILE A 138 6.52 5.49 11.28
C ILE A 138 7.64 6.49 11.55
N ALA A 139 8.32 6.98 10.52
CA ALA A 139 9.40 7.96 10.62
C ALA A 139 8.96 9.17 11.44
N LYS A 140 7.82 9.78 11.12
CA LYS A 140 7.25 10.94 11.80
C LYS A 140 7.03 10.71 13.30
N GLN A 141 6.48 9.56 13.69
CA GLN A 141 6.26 9.22 15.10
C GLN A 141 7.58 9.03 15.87
N LEU A 142 8.60 8.52 15.20
CA LEU A 142 9.93 8.35 15.77
C LEU A 142 10.76 9.64 15.80
N GLY A 143 10.29 10.70 15.13
CA GLY A 143 10.93 12.03 15.14
C GLY A 143 11.81 12.29 13.91
N TRP A 144 11.61 11.53 12.83
CA TRP A 144 12.27 11.70 11.55
C TRP A 144 11.32 12.33 10.52
N THR A 145 11.86 12.96 9.50
CA THR A 145 11.11 13.15 8.25
C THR A 145 11.29 11.93 7.35
N ALA A 146 10.38 11.72 6.39
CA ALA A 146 10.55 10.66 5.40
C ALA A 146 11.84 10.83 4.57
N ARG A 147 12.25 12.10 4.32
CA ARG A 147 13.52 12.45 3.65
C ARG A 147 14.73 12.02 4.47
N ASP A 148 14.76 12.33 5.78
CA ASP A 148 15.88 11.97 6.65
C ASP A 148 16.01 10.44 6.78
N ALA A 149 14.87 9.73 6.89
CA ALA A 149 14.85 8.27 6.90
C ALA A 149 15.40 7.69 5.59
N ALA A 150 15.05 8.25 4.45
CA ALA A 150 15.58 7.85 3.14
C ALA A 150 17.08 8.12 3.02
N ALA A 151 17.56 9.29 3.46
CA ALA A 151 18.98 9.63 3.47
C ALA A 151 19.80 8.69 4.35
N LYS A 152 19.29 8.39 5.56
CA LYS A 152 19.90 7.40 6.44
C LYS A 152 19.97 6.01 5.80
N LEU A 153 18.87 5.55 5.20
CA LEU A 153 18.82 4.25 4.54
C LEU A 153 19.86 4.15 3.42
N ILE A 154 20.00 5.19 2.58
CA ILE A 154 21.03 5.26 1.54
C ILE A 154 22.44 5.17 2.14
N ALA A 155 22.68 5.92 3.24
CA ALA A 155 24.00 5.91 3.90
C ALA A 155 24.34 4.55 4.52
N ASP A 156 23.39 3.93 5.21
CA ASP A 156 23.56 2.61 5.84
C ASP A 156 23.80 1.50 4.81
N GLU A 157 23.23 1.62 3.62
CA GLU A 157 23.41 0.70 2.50
C GLU A 157 24.68 0.98 1.67
N GLY A 158 25.51 1.95 2.07
CA GLY A 158 26.82 2.24 1.46
C GLY A 158 26.83 3.36 0.42
N GLY A 159 25.76 4.15 0.34
CA GLY A 159 25.65 5.31 -0.55
C GLY A 159 24.83 5.07 -1.82
N ALA A 160 24.53 6.15 -2.54
CA ALA A 160 23.59 6.15 -3.67
C ALA A 160 23.97 5.20 -4.82
N GLU A 161 25.28 4.95 -5.03
CA GLU A 161 25.76 4.08 -6.11
C GLU A 161 25.49 2.59 -5.86
N VAL A 162 25.50 2.15 -4.60
CA VAL A 162 25.45 0.73 -4.21
C VAL A 162 24.20 0.32 -3.45
N CYS A 163 23.43 1.28 -2.94
CA CYS A 163 22.24 0.99 -2.17
C CYS A 163 21.17 0.24 -3.01
N ALA A 164 20.31 -0.50 -2.32
CA ALA A 164 19.19 -1.21 -2.94
C ALA A 164 18.29 -0.25 -3.71
N ARG A 165 17.95 -0.60 -4.95
CA ARG A 165 17.11 0.22 -5.83
C ARG A 165 15.65 0.10 -5.45
N PRO A 166 14.94 1.22 -5.21
CA PRO A 166 13.50 1.22 -5.10
C PRO A 166 12.82 0.63 -6.34
N LEU A 167 11.59 0.17 -6.17
CA LEU A 167 10.78 -0.35 -7.27
C LEU A 167 10.62 0.71 -8.36
N SER A 168 10.78 0.29 -9.61
CA SER A 168 10.64 1.13 -10.79
C SER A 168 10.14 0.29 -11.96
N SER A 169 9.72 0.93 -13.05
CA SER A 169 9.36 0.22 -14.29
C SER A 169 10.52 -0.60 -14.88
N ALA A 170 11.77 -0.23 -14.57
CA ALA A 170 12.96 -0.91 -15.09
C ALA A 170 13.31 -2.20 -14.33
N ASN A 171 12.89 -2.33 -13.07
CA ASN A 171 13.14 -3.49 -12.22
C ASN A 171 11.87 -4.19 -11.73
N TYR A 172 10.71 -3.81 -12.29
CA TYR A 172 9.45 -4.48 -12.02
C TYR A 172 9.44 -5.86 -12.70
N GLU A 173 9.29 -6.91 -11.91
CA GLU A 173 9.15 -8.28 -12.42
C GLU A 173 7.69 -8.69 -12.38
N GLU A 174 7.16 -9.13 -13.52
CA GLU A 174 5.84 -9.74 -13.59
C GLU A 174 5.86 -11.13 -12.94
N GLY A 175 4.79 -11.47 -12.24
CA GLY A 175 4.57 -12.77 -11.65
C GLY A 175 3.49 -13.56 -12.39
N PRO A 176 3.06 -14.70 -11.84
CA PRO A 176 2.01 -15.51 -12.43
C PRO A 176 0.65 -14.82 -12.57
N TYR A 177 0.35 -13.84 -11.70
CA TYR A 177 -0.92 -13.14 -11.74
C TYR A 177 -0.94 -12.03 -12.80
N MET A 178 -1.75 -12.24 -13.84
CA MET A 178 -1.93 -11.29 -14.94
C MET A 178 -3.30 -10.61 -14.94
N GLY A 179 -4.12 -10.84 -13.90
CA GLY A 179 -5.46 -10.27 -13.79
C GLY A 179 -5.43 -8.76 -13.45
N ARG A 180 -6.54 -8.08 -13.75
CA ARG A 180 -6.73 -6.66 -13.46
C ARG A 180 -7.87 -6.38 -12.48
N GLY A 181 -8.39 -7.44 -11.83
CA GLY A 181 -9.48 -7.33 -10.87
C GLY A 181 -10.83 -7.69 -11.48
N ASN A 182 -11.85 -6.86 -11.25
CA ASN A 182 -13.20 -7.08 -11.77
C ASN A 182 -13.82 -5.79 -12.34
N GLU A 183 -14.93 -5.96 -13.08
CA GLU A 183 -15.71 -4.85 -13.66
C GLU A 183 -16.90 -4.44 -12.77
N ASN A 184 -16.81 -4.67 -11.47
CA ASN A 184 -17.85 -4.23 -10.54
C ASN A 184 -17.92 -2.70 -10.53
N GLU A 185 -19.13 -2.15 -10.53
CA GLU A 185 -19.40 -0.72 -10.68
C GLU A 185 -18.67 0.18 -9.67
N TRP A 186 -18.48 -0.28 -8.44
CA TRP A 186 -17.79 0.49 -7.40
C TRP A 186 -16.29 0.65 -7.68
N GLY A 187 -15.65 -0.43 -8.20
CA GLY A 187 -14.27 -0.38 -8.65
C GLY A 187 -14.10 0.54 -9.85
N VAL A 188 -14.95 0.40 -10.86
CA VAL A 188 -14.95 1.25 -12.06
C VAL A 188 -15.15 2.72 -11.70
N ARG A 189 -16.11 3.02 -10.83
CA ARG A 189 -16.41 4.39 -10.38
C ARG A 189 -15.23 5.02 -9.64
N TYR A 190 -14.57 4.29 -8.75
CA TYR A 190 -13.43 4.84 -8.02
C TYR A 190 -12.18 4.96 -8.91
N ALA A 191 -11.95 4.02 -9.82
CA ALA A 191 -10.89 4.14 -10.81
C ALA A 191 -11.07 5.37 -11.72
N ASP A 192 -12.30 5.65 -12.17
CA ASP A 192 -12.62 6.89 -12.90
C ASP A 192 -12.35 8.14 -12.06
N CYS A 193 -12.76 8.13 -10.79
CA CYS A 193 -12.50 9.23 -9.87
C CYS A 193 -10.99 9.53 -9.75
N LEU A 194 -10.14 8.51 -9.57
CA LEU A 194 -8.68 8.68 -9.51
C LEU A 194 -8.10 9.17 -10.84
N ASN A 195 -8.58 8.66 -11.99
CA ASN A 195 -8.16 9.13 -13.31
C ASN A 195 -8.49 10.62 -13.51
N ARG A 196 -9.66 11.07 -13.10
CA ARG A 196 -10.07 12.47 -13.17
C ARG A 196 -9.18 13.34 -12.29
N ILE A 197 -8.97 12.97 -11.03
CA ILE A 197 -8.04 13.66 -10.11
C ILE A 197 -6.65 13.79 -10.72
N MET A 198 -6.10 12.69 -11.26
CA MET A 198 -4.78 12.66 -11.86
C MET A 198 -4.71 13.41 -13.19
N SER A 199 -5.84 13.68 -13.82
CA SER A 199 -5.97 14.57 -14.98
C SER A 199 -6.24 16.04 -14.61
N ALA A 200 -6.10 16.37 -13.31
CA ALA A 200 -6.37 17.69 -12.73
C ALA A 200 -7.86 18.13 -12.78
N ASP A 201 -8.79 17.20 -12.96
CA ASP A 201 -10.23 17.45 -12.81
C ASP A 201 -10.65 17.23 -11.34
N LEU A 202 -10.32 18.21 -10.52
CA LEU A 202 -10.61 18.16 -9.08
C LEU A 202 -12.07 18.46 -8.74
N ALA A 203 -12.87 18.90 -9.73
CA ALA A 203 -14.31 19.03 -9.55
C ALA A 203 -14.99 17.69 -9.24
N VAL A 204 -14.33 16.57 -9.55
CA VAL A 204 -14.78 15.21 -9.16
C VAL A 204 -14.91 15.04 -7.64
N ILE A 205 -14.13 15.77 -6.84
CA ILE A 205 -14.15 15.62 -5.39
C ILE A 205 -15.53 15.98 -4.81
N PRO A 206 -16.10 17.18 -5.00
CA PRO A 206 -17.45 17.46 -4.51
C PRO A 206 -18.55 16.64 -5.21
N GLU A 207 -18.29 16.05 -6.39
CA GLU A 207 -19.24 15.19 -7.09
C GLU A 207 -19.30 13.78 -6.52
N GLN A 208 -18.14 13.21 -6.14
CA GLN A 208 -18.01 11.80 -5.78
C GLN A 208 -17.78 11.56 -4.28
N TYR A 209 -17.30 12.57 -3.54
CA TYR A 209 -17.00 12.44 -2.12
C TYR A 209 -18.10 13.09 -1.27
N ASP A 210 -18.46 12.41 -0.18
CA ASP A 210 -19.32 12.98 0.83
C ASP A 210 -18.68 14.24 1.44
N ARG A 211 -19.48 15.26 1.75
CA ARG A 211 -18.99 16.49 2.38
C ARG A 211 -18.25 16.23 3.70
N ALA A 212 -18.61 15.18 4.41
CA ALA A 212 -18.00 14.76 5.67
C ALA A 212 -17.05 13.56 5.47
N ILE A 213 -16.43 13.44 4.29
CA ILE A 213 -15.41 12.44 4.00
C ILE A 213 -14.32 12.40 5.06
N HIS A 214 -13.89 11.20 5.39
CA HIS A 214 -12.73 10.93 6.22
C HIS A 214 -11.66 10.24 5.38
N GLY A 215 -10.60 10.97 5.07
CA GLY A 215 -9.41 10.46 4.37
C GLY A 215 -8.28 10.14 5.34
N GLU A 216 -7.56 9.06 5.07
CA GLU A 216 -6.32 8.69 5.76
C GLU A 216 -5.25 8.40 4.73
N TYR A 217 -4.13 9.13 4.81
CA TYR A 217 -3.11 9.22 3.77
C TYR A 217 -1.71 8.97 4.33
N PRO A 218 -0.68 8.79 3.46
CA PRO A 218 0.71 8.59 3.88
C PRO A 218 1.20 9.64 4.87
N GLY A 219 2.18 9.27 5.70
CA GLY A 219 2.74 10.15 6.71
C GLY A 219 1.76 10.45 7.85
N GLN A 220 0.78 9.56 8.09
CA GLN A 220 -0.31 9.79 9.06
C GLN A 220 -1.02 11.13 8.84
N THR A 221 -1.35 11.41 7.62
CA THR A 221 -2.14 12.58 7.25
C THR A 221 -3.62 12.22 7.28
N TYR A 222 -4.39 13.01 7.99
CA TYR A 222 -5.84 12.85 8.11
C TYR A 222 -6.54 13.99 7.40
N ALA A 223 -7.57 13.68 6.62
CA ALA A 223 -8.39 14.66 5.91
C ALA A 223 -9.85 14.60 6.40
N ARG A 224 -10.44 15.77 6.57
CA ARG A 224 -11.86 15.95 6.88
C ARG A 224 -12.47 16.93 5.89
N GLY A 225 -13.42 16.42 5.11
CA GLY A 225 -14.08 17.22 4.09
C GLY A 225 -13.26 17.45 2.82
N TRP A 226 -13.90 18.01 1.84
CA TRP A 226 -13.38 18.14 0.48
C TRP A 226 -12.06 18.90 0.38
N ASN A 227 -11.90 20.00 1.11
CA ASN A 227 -10.71 20.86 1.01
C ASN A 227 -9.42 20.13 1.42
N GLU A 228 -9.50 19.21 2.37
CA GLU A 228 -8.31 18.47 2.82
C GLU A 228 -8.00 17.29 1.89
N VAL A 229 -9.02 16.65 1.32
CA VAL A 229 -8.86 15.67 0.23
C VAL A 229 -8.24 16.32 -1.00
N ASP A 230 -8.79 17.46 -1.42
CA ASP A 230 -8.28 18.27 -2.52
C ASP A 230 -6.80 18.65 -2.32
N LYS A 231 -6.48 19.17 -1.14
CA LYS A 231 -5.09 19.51 -0.76
C LYS A 231 -4.12 18.34 -0.86
N PHE A 232 -4.55 17.14 -0.45
CA PHE A 232 -3.72 15.94 -0.53
C PHE A 232 -3.40 15.58 -1.99
N TRP A 233 -4.43 15.47 -2.82
CA TRP A 233 -4.26 15.07 -4.23
C TRP A 233 -3.55 16.14 -5.06
N ILE A 234 -3.83 17.43 -4.82
CA ILE A 234 -3.08 18.54 -5.42
C ILE A 234 -1.60 18.44 -5.02
N GLY A 235 -1.32 18.20 -3.74
CA GLY A 235 0.06 18.08 -3.25
C GLY A 235 0.86 16.99 -3.96
N LEU A 236 0.26 15.82 -4.17
CA LEU A 236 0.87 14.74 -4.92
C LEU A 236 1.01 15.10 -6.41
N ARG A 237 -0.09 15.51 -7.05
CA ARG A 237 -0.11 15.73 -8.50
C ARG A 237 0.76 16.91 -8.93
N SER A 238 0.82 17.99 -8.13
CA SER A 238 1.66 19.13 -8.43
C SER A 238 3.16 18.87 -8.30
N ALA A 239 3.56 17.91 -7.47
CA ALA A 239 4.96 17.49 -7.40
C ALA A 239 5.42 16.75 -8.69
N PHE A 240 4.49 16.08 -9.36
CA PHE A 240 4.74 15.23 -10.53
C PHE A 240 3.78 15.56 -11.68
N PRO A 241 3.80 16.80 -12.22
CA PRO A 241 2.76 17.30 -13.11
C PRO A 241 2.69 16.56 -14.47
N SER A 242 3.82 16.09 -14.99
CA SER A 242 3.90 15.34 -16.25
C SER A 242 3.83 13.83 -16.08
N ALA A 243 3.81 13.32 -14.83
CA ALA A 243 3.85 11.90 -14.59
C ALA A 243 2.62 11.18 -15.13
N GLN A 244 2.86 10.03 -15.76
CA GLN A 244 1.84 9.14 -16.26
C GLN A 244 1.23 8.36 -15.07
N PHE A 245 -0.09 8.42 -14.96
CA PHE A 245 -0.87 7.65 -14.01
C PHE A 245 -1.46 6.42 -14.69
N SER A 246 -1.44 5.29 -14.01
CA SER A 246 -2.00 4.02 -14.49
C SER A 246 -2.77 3.32 -13.39
N ILE A 247 -3.95 2.81 -13.71
CA ILE A 247 -4.68 1.85 -12.87
C ILE A 247 -4.13 0.45 -13.20
N ASP A 248 -3.45 -0.16 -12.23
CA ASP A 248 -2.82 -1.47 -12.41
C ASP A 248 -3.76 -2.61 -12.05
N HIS A 249 -4.64 -2.37 -11.06
CA HIS A 249 -5.64 -3.34 -10.61
C HIS A 249 -6.83 -2.64 -9.97
N GLN A 250 -8.05 -3.13 -10.21
CA GLN A 250 -9.26 -2.59 -9.60
C GLN A 250 -10.17 -3.70 -9.09
N ILE A 251 -10.72 -3.52 -7.92
CA ILE A 251 -11.77 -4.37 -7.36
C ILE A 251 -12.88 -3.48 -6.84
N GLY A 252 -14.11 -3.76 -7.24
CA GLY A 252 -15.31 -3.29 -6.57
C GLY A 252 -15.98 -4.46 -5.87
N ARG A 253 -16.63 -4.20 -4.73
CA ARG A 253 -17.27 -5.24 -3.94
C ARG A 253 -18.45 -4.76 -3.12
N GLU A 254 -19.48 -5.57 -3.10
CA GLU A 254 -20.61 -5.48 -2.17
C GLU A 254 -20.70 -6.77 -1.37
N ASP A 255 -20.79 -6.64 -0.06
CA ASP A 255 -21.05 -7.76 0.85
C ASP A 255 -22.25 -7.45 1.74
N PRO A 256 -23.04 -8.46 2.14
CA PRO A 256 -24.17 -8.25 3.04
C PRO A 256 -23.74 -7.51 4.32
N MET A 257 -24.50 -6.52 4.72
CA MET A 257 -24.30 -5.71 5.93
C MET A 257 -23.06 -4.83 5.94
N MET A 258 -22.35 -4.70 4.81
CA MET A 258 -21.22 -3.80 4.64
C MET A 258 -21.54 -2.71 3.60
N PRO A 259 -20.93 -1.53 3.71
CA PRO A 259 -21.03 -0.54 2.63
C PRO A 259 -20.35 -1.09 1.36
N PRO A 260 -20.75 -0.65 0.16
CA PRO A 260 -19.99 -0.91 -1.05
C PRO A 260 -18.55 -0.37 -0.91
N ARG A 261 -17.59 -1.11 -1.47
CA ARG A 261 -16.16 -0.80 -1.33
C ARG A 261 -15.44 -0.94 -2.65
N ALA A 262 -14.33 -0.24 -2.77
CA ALA A 262 -13.40 -0.45 -3.87
C ALA A 262 -11.94 -0.44 -3.38
N ALA A 263 -11.11 -1.23 -4.06
CA ALA A 263 -9.66 -1.25 -3.89
C ALA A 263 -9.00 -1.04 -5.26
N ILE A 264 -8.12 -0.07 -5.35
CA ILE A 264 -7.39 0.28 -6.57
C ILE A 264 -5.89 0.24 -6.28
N ARG A 265 -5.14 -0.61 -7.00
CA ARG A 265 -3.69 -0.47 -7.08
C ARG A 265 -3.36 0.34 -8.33
N TRP A 266 -2.49 1.32 -8.16
CA TRP A 266 -2.12 2.26 -9.19
C TRP A 266 -0.63 2.56 -9.18
N SER A 267 -0.13 3.08 -10.30
CA SER A 267 1.23 3.57 -10.40
C SER A 267 1.27 4.98 -11.00
N LEU A 268 2.32 5.72 -10.61
CA LEU A 268 2.63 7.04 -11.14
C LEU A 268 4.11 7.07 -11.52
N HIS A 269 4.41 7.30 -12.79
CA HIS A 269 5.76 7.31 -13.33
C HIS A 269 6.07 8.63 -14.06
N GLY A 270 7.11 9.31 -13.65
CA GLY A 270 7.52 10.58 -14.26
C GLY A 270 8.64 11.26 -13.50
N LYS A 271 8.65 12.61 -13.52
CA LYS A 271 9.71 13.41 -12.91
C LYS A 271 9.18 14.31 -11.80
N HIS A 272 10.02 14.53 -10.80
CA HIS A 272 9.79 15.55 -9.78
C HIS A 272 10.07 16.93 -10.36
N GLU A 273 9.07 17.52 -11.03
CA GLU A 273 9.18 18.75 -11.81
C GLU A 273 8.43 19.93 -11.20
N GLY A 274 7.57 19.67 -10.23
CA GLY A 274 6.71 20.69 -9.64
C GLY A 274 6.84 20.82 -8.13
N TRP A 275 6.34 21.94 -7.62
CA TRP A 275 6.19 22.17 -6.19
C TRP A 275 4.97 21.43 -5.67
N GLY A 276 5.14 20.67 -4.59
CA GLY A 276 4.06 19.90 -3.98
C GLY A 276 4.53 19.23 -2.69
N SER A 277 4.02 18.05 -2.41
CA SER A 277 4.31 17.31 -1.18
C SER A 277 5.79 16.98 -0.96
N PHE A 278 6.60 17.00 -2.03
CA PHE A 278 8.03 16.69 -1.98
C PHE A 278 8.94 17.93 -2.12
N GLY A 279 8.38 19.14 -1.97
CA GLY A 279 9.13 20.38 -1.90
C GLY A 279 9.64 20.88 -3.26
N ARG A 280 10.89 21.38 -3.29
CA ARG A 280 11.48 21.99 -4.49
C ARG A 280 11.71 20.93 -5.58
N PRO A 281 11.33 21.20 -6.83
CA PRO A 281 11.57 20.32 -7.96
C PRO A 281 13.06 19.97 -8.13
N THR A 282 13.36 18.72 -8.38
CA THR A 282 14.73 18.19 -8.55
C THR A 282 15.02 17.64 -9.93
N GLY A 283 13.99 17.36 -10.72
CA GLY A 283 14.11 16.68 -12.01
C GLY A 283 14.33 15.16 -11.90
N ALA A 284 14.41 14.62 -10.69
CA ALA A 284 14.60 13.19 -10.47
C ALA A 284 13.45 12.36 -11.06
N GLU A 285 13.78 11.24 -11.67
CA GLU A 285 12.77 10.27 -12.11
C GLU A 285 12.25 9.48 -10.93
N ILE A 286 10.93 9.29 -10.90
CA ILE A 286 10.25 8.54 -9.83
C ILE A 286 9.28 7.52 -10.41
N TYR A 287 9.10 6.46 -9.65
CA TYR A 287 8.02 5.51 -9.79
C TYR A 287 7.34 5.33 -8.44
N ILE A 288 6.03 5.54 -8.41
CA ILE A 288 5.22 5.37 -7.20
C ILE A 288 4.26 4.23 -7.42
N MET A 289 4.27 3.25 -6.55
CA MET A 289 3.20 2.26 -6.41
C MET A 289 2.32 2.68 -5.24
N GLY A 290 1.03 2.84 -5.49
CA GLY A 290 0.05 3.17 -4.47
C GLY A 290 -1.11 2.19 -4.45
N ILE A 291 -1.74 2.05 -3.30
CA ILE A 291 -2.98 1.28 -3.12
C ILE A 291 -3.98 2.16 -2.37
N SER A 292 -5.19 2.26 -2.90
CA SER A 292 -6.26 3.06 -2.35
C SER A 292 -7.50 2.21 -2.10
N HIS A 293 -8.10 2.32 -0.92
CA HIS A 293 -9.38 1.73 -0.58
C HIS A 293 -10.41 2.82 -0.32
N VAL A 294 -11.65 2.61 -0.75
CA VAL A 294 -12.78 3.47 -0.39
C VAL A 294 -13.96 2.67 0.13
N GLU A 295 -14.71 3.32 1.02
CA GLU A 295 -16.02 2.88 1.48
C GLU A 295 -17.05 3.92 1.04
N PHE A 296 -18.08 3.48 0.34
CA PHE A 296 -19.18 4.33 -0.07
C PHE A 296 -20.19 4.42 1.07
N GLY A 297 -20.70 5.61 1.33
CA GLY A 297 -21.58 5.86 2.47
C GLY A 297 -23.01 6.09 2.08
N ALA A 298 -23.67 6.89 2.92
CA ALA A 298 -25.08 7.20 2.79
C ALA A 298 -25.43 7.78 1.42
N LEU A 299 -26.66 7.49 0.98
CA LEU A 299 -27.24 8.07 -0.22
C LEU A 299 -27.42 9.60 -0.05
N VAL A 300 -26.84 10.37 -0.93
CA VAL A 300 -27.14 11.78 -1.11
C VAL A 300 -27.77 11.92 -2.49
N ASP A 301 -28.99 12.46 -2.54
CA ASP A 301 -29.79 12.57 -3.76
C ASP A 301 -29.93 11.25 -4.56
N GLY A 302 -30.01 10.13 -3.82
CA GLY A 302 -30.15 8.79 -4.40
C GLY A 302 -28.85 8.10 -4.81
N HIS A 303 -27.68 8.74 -4.62
CA HIS A 303 -26.38 8.19 -4.94
C HIS A 303 -25.47 8.06 -3.72
N PRO A 304 -24.85 6.89 -3.47
CA PRO A 304 -23.84 6.76 -2.43
C PRO A 304 -22.56 7.48 -2.85
N LEU A 305 -22.00 8.25 -1.90
CA LEU A 305 -20.74 8.98 -2.09
C LEU A 305 -19.60 8.32 -1.31
N ILE A 306 -18.37 8.57 -1.69
CA ILE A 306 -17.17 8.12 -0.98
C ILE A 306 -17.16 8.75 0.41
N ARG A 307 -17.31 7.93 1.44
CA ARG A 307 -17.39 8.34 2.84
C ARG A 307 -16.07 8.19 3.59
N ARG A 308 -15.27 7.19 3.20
CA ARG A 308 -13.93 6.96 3.71
C ARG A 308 -13.00 6.66 2.56
N GLU A 309 -11.78 7.15 2.67
CA GLU A 309 -10.69 6.86 1.74
C GLU A 309 -9.42 6.57 2.51
N PHE A 310 -8.74 5.49 2.15
CA PHE A 310 -7.46 5.08 2.69
C PHE A 310 -6.50 4.91 1.52
N THR A 311 -5.57 5.82 1.37
CA THR A 311 -4.57 5.76 0.29
C THR A 311 -3.19 5.63 0.90
N LEU A 312 -2.41 4.66 0.42
CA LEU A 312 -1.03 4.50 0.80
C LEU A 312 -0.12 4.50 -0.43
N TYR A 313 0.97 5.22 -0.30
CA TYR A 313 2.23 5.09 -1.03
C TYR A 313 3.36 5.32 -0.02
N ASP A 314 4.58 4.92 -0.35
CA ASP A 314 5.70 5.04 0.58
C ASP A 314 6.51 6.32 0.30
N GLU A 315 6.40 7.32 1.17
CA GLU A 315 7.13 8.58 1.07
C GLU A 315 8.64 8.39 1.20
N VAL A 316 9.10 7.39 1.99
CA VAL A 316 10.53 7.09 2.15
C VAL A 316 11.10 6.57 0.84
N ALA A 317 10.37 5.69 0.15
CA ALA A 317 10.77 5.17 -1.16
C ALA A 317 10.85 6.27 -2.23
N ILE A 318 9.92 7.23 -2.21
CA ILE A 318 9.95 8.38 -3.13
C ILE A 318 11.17 9.26 -2.84
N TRP A 319 11.40 9.60 -1.59
CA TRP A 319 12.58 10.38 -1.20
C TRP A 319 13.89 9.64 -1.51
N LYS A 320 13.93 8.31 -1.35
CA LYS A 320 15.10 7.52 -1.72
C LYS A 320 15.40 7.64 -3.21
N GLN A 321 14.39 7.55 -4.08
CA GLN A 321 14.54 7.75 -5.53
C GLN A 321 15.07 9.15 -5.87
N ILE A 322 14.55 10.19 -5.20
CA ILE A 322 15.00 11.58 -5.41
C ILE A 322 16.45 11.75 -4.98
N LEU A 323 16.79 11.35 -3.75
CA LEU A 323 18.12 11.55 -3.18
C LEU A 323 19.20 10.77 -3.93
N MET A 324 18.92 9.56 -4.39
CA MET A 324 19.87 8.77 -5.20
C MET A 324 20.25 9.42 -6.53
N GLN A 325 19.54 10.44 -6.97
CA GLN A 325 19.77 11.14 -8.24
C GLN A 325 20.27 12.57 -8.04
N THR A 326 20.24 13.10 -6.80
CA THR A 326 20.49 14.52 -6.54
C THR A 326 21.60 14.79 -5.53
N ASP A 327 21.96 13.81 -4.74
CA ASP A 327 23.06 13.84 -3.76
C ASP A 327 24.24 12.98 -4.27
#